data_101a63d3e703df3eb7e9a2718e4fa7b1
#
_entry.id   101a63d3e703df3eb7e9a2718e4fa7b1
#
_cell.length_a   1.000
_cell.length_b   1.000
_cell.length_c   1.000
_cell.angle_alpha   90.00
_cell.angle_beta   90.00
_cell.angle_gamma   90.00
#
_symmetry.space_group_name_H-M   'P 1'
#
loop_
_entity.id
_entity.type
_entity.pdbx_description
1 polymer ?
#
loop_
_entity_poly.entity_id
_entity_poly.type
_entity_poly.pdbx_seq_one_letter_code
_entity_poly.pdbx_strand_id
1 'polypeptide(L)'
;MKRFSFIIFLWVTFLSLASAQHLSRHYHNRSMSDVLIDLDKASARYKVSFIYNELEDFTVTQNVEAPNIPDAIRRVIGFYPMKMVVSDSLITVECIRKSERKLIGRLIDNHNLPVEFANVQLLNPHDSTFLCGGVSNANGDFVIPCEQNQAIMKVSYVGYKTISRLVNVGRIGTIRMQADAYQLKRVMVKGNLRTDRGDHATYTFNEEQVKNSRHTQDLIANIPGIIIDPVTGKTRSIVNKKMKILINDVAMTSDNDLKSIPAEKIKKVEYYDAPPARYGDVDILVNIITKPLDTGYAVGFDAKTAFTTGFVNGNTYYKYNKGYSQFFFDYNIEMRNYHDCIGEDHYSFMLDDRLADYLYSYKKHFGYTNNTMNLKYAYSKPEDITFQVTATPN
;
A
#
# COMPACT_ATOMS: atom_id res chain seq x y z
N MET A 1 44.84 6.03 -44.16
CA MET A 1 43.48 6.62 -44.12
C MET A 1 42.32 5.65 -44.30
N LYS A 2 42.42 4.62 -45.17
CA LYS A 2 41.30 3.67 -45.43
C LYS A 2 40.98 2.72 -44.25
N ARG A 3 41.93 2.42 -43.36
CA ARG A 3 41.67 1.55 -42.15
C ARG A 3 40.97 2.28 -41.00
N PHE A 4 41.10 3.56 -40.89
CA PHE A 4 40.43 4.37 -39.86
C PHE A 4 38.96 4.58 -40.16
N SER A 5 38.60 4.70 -41.46
CA SER A 5 37.21 4.87 -41.92
C SER A 5 36.37 3.63 -41.68
N PHE A 6 36.96 2.42 -41.74
CA PHE A 6 36.27 1.15 -41.48
C PHE A 6 35.92 0.93 -39.99
N ILE A 7 36.79 1.38 -39.09
CA ILE A 7 36.56 1.27 -37.64
C ILE A 7 35.46 2.24 -37.19
N ILE A 8 35.41 3.44 -37.75
CA ILE A 8 34.33 4.42 -37.43
C ILE A 8 32.99 3.91 -37.98
N PHE A 9 32.96 3.26 -39.14
CA PHE A 9 31.75 2.70 -39.68
C PHE A 9 31.22 1.50 -38.89
N LEU A 10 32.12 0.68 -38.32
CA LEU A 10 31.75 -0.43 -37.43
C LEU A 10 31.22 0.08 -36.08
N TRP A 11 31.73 1.19 -35.56
CA TRP A 11 31.24 1.82 -34.33
C TRP A 11 29.87 2.48 -34.52
N VAL A 12 29.59 3.08 -35.66
CA VAL A 12 28.29 3.69 -35.98
C VAL A 12 27.20 2.63 -36.17
N THR A 13 27.53 1.45 -36.72
CA THR A 13 26.58 0.35 -36.86
C THR A 13 26.27 -0.34 -35.54
N PHE A 14 27.16 -0.29 -34.53
CA PHE A 14 26.88 -0.85 -33.19
C PHE A 14 26.02 0.07 -32.33
N LEU A 15 25.99 1.39 -32.62
CA LEU A 15 25.12 2.34 -31.91
C LEU A 15 23.66 2.31 -32.36
N SER A 16 23.35 1.66 -33.49
CA SER A 16 21.98 1.63 -34.04
C SER A 16 21.14 0.43 -33.58
N LEU A 17 21.66 -0.46 -32.68
CA LEU A 17 20.94 -1.65 -32.21
C LEU A 17 20.33 -1.53 -30.83
N ALA A 18 20.44 -0.38 -30.15
CA ALA A 18 19.76 -0.09 -28.91
C ALA A 18 18.49 0.73 -29.14
N SER A 19 17.62 0.30 -30.06
CA SER A 19 16.22 0.75 -30.05
C SER A 19 15.55 0.14 -28.82
N ALA A 20 15.56 0.86 -27.72
CA ALA A 20 14.67 0.56 -26.62
C ALA A 20 13.25 0.57 -27.20
N GLN A 21 12.62 -0.59 -27.33
CA GLN A 21 11.23 -0.71 -27.76
C GLN A 21 10.37 0.00 -26.72
N HIS A 22 10.12 1.30 -26.92
CA HIS A 22 9.19 2.04 -26.09
C HIS A 22 7.78 1.51 -26.39
N LEU A 23 7.21 0.79 -25.43
CA LEU A 23 5.86 0.26 -25.53
C LEU A 23 4.86 1.36 -25.16
N SER A 24 3.94 1.67 -26.08
CA SER A 24 2.79 2.53 -25.82
C SER A 24 1.51 1.76 -26.10
N ARG A 25 0.61 1.70 -25.13
CA ARG A 25 -0.69 1.02 -25.20
C ARG A 25 -1.77 1.87 -24.51
N HIS A 26 -2.96 1.83 -25.06
CA HIS A 26 -4.14 2.47 -24.50
C HIS A 26 -5.21 1.41 -24.23
N TYR A 27 -5.59 1.25 -22.98
CA TYR A 27 -6.64 0.32 -22.56
C TYR A 27 -7.84 1.12 -22.03
N HIS A 28 -9.04 0.71 -22.44
CA HIS A 28 -10.28 1.28 -21.95
C HIS A 28 -11.24 0.15 -21.59
N ASN A 29 -11.55 0.01 -20.31
CA ASN A 29 -12.46 -0.99 -19.74
C ASN A 29 -12.17 -2.44 -20.21
N ARG A 30 -10.87 -2.80 -20.35
CA ARG A 30 -10.43 -4.12 -20.75
C ARG A 30 -10.18 -5.00 -19.52
N SER A 31 -10.51 -6.30 -19.61
CA SER A 31 -10.16 -7.22 -18.53
C SER A 31 -8.63 -7.30 -18.35
N MET A 32 -8.18 -7.49 -17.11
CA MET A 32 -6.75 -7.67 -16.83
C MET A 32 -6.17 -8.86 -17.62
N SER A 33 -6.93 -9.95 -17.71
CA SER A 33 -6.53 -11.14 -18.47
C SER A 33 -6.28 -10.81 -19.96
N ASP A 34 -7.17 -10.03 -20.59
CA ASP A 34 -7.01 -9.63 -21.99
C ASP A 34 -5.83 -8.67 -22.19
N VAL A 35 -5.60 -7.78 -21.22
CA VAL A 35 -4.46 -6.87 -21.25
C VAL A 35 -3.14 -7.64 -21.15
N LEU A 36 -3.06 -8.64 -20.27
CA LEU A 36 -1.87 -9.48 -20.15
C LEU A 36 -1.63 -10.33 -21.41
N ILE A 37 -2.69 -10.81 -22.09
CA ILE A 37 -2.59 -11.48 -23.39
C ILE A 37 -2.03 -10.52 -24.46
N ASP A 38 -2.48 -9.25 -24.49
CA ASP A 38 -1.97 -8.26 -25.43
C ASP A 38 -0.48 -7.97 -25.20
N LEU A 39 -0.09 -7.82 -23.93
CA LEU A 39 1.32 -7.60 -23.55
C LEU A 39 2.20 -8.84 -23.81
N ASP A 40 1.68 -10.07 -23.63
CA ASP A 40 2.38 -11.31 -24.02
C ASP A 40 2.65 -11.34 -25.53
N LYS A 41 1.65 -11.01 -26.34
CA LYS A 41 1.79 -10.96 -27.81
C LYS A 41 2.77 -9.87 -28.27
N ALA A 42 2.85 -8.75 -27.54
CA ALA A 42 3.77 -7.66 -27.85
C ALA A 42 5.22 -7.95 -27.44
N SER A 43 5.44 -9.00 -26.67
CA SER A 43 6.75 -9.38 -26.14
C SER A 43 7.48 -10.32 -27.09
N ALA A 44 8.69 -9.96 -27.51
CA ALA A 44 9.59 -10.85 -28.21
C ALA A 44 10.46 -11.72 -27.27
N ARG A 45 10.65 -11.28 -26.01
CA ARG A 45 11.56 -11.89 -25.05
C ARG A 45 10.87 -12.66 -23.94
N TYR A 46 9.77 -12.13 -23.44
CA TYR A 46 9.10 -12.65 -22.26
C TYR A 46 7.83 -13.40 -22.63
N LYS A 47 7.55 -14.45 -21.87
CA LYS A 47 6.27 -15.16 -21.87
C LYS A 47 5.51 -14.79 -20.60
N VAL A 48 4.23 -14.38 -20.72
CA VAL A 48 3.40 -14.00 -19.56
C VAL A 48 2.49 -15.16 -19.17
N SER A 49 2.61 -15.60 -17.92
CA SER A 49 1.84 -16.71 -17.34
C SER A 49 0.91 -16.17 -16.25
N PHE A 50 -0.36 -16.55 -16.31
CA PHE A 50 -1.39 -16.19 -15.33
C PHE A 50 -2.59 -17.11 -15.44
N ILE A 51 -3.49 -17.08 -14.43
CA ILE A 51 -4.76 -17.82 -14.46
C ILE A 51 -5.86 -16.87 -14.93
N TYR A 52 -6.46 -17.16 -16.09
CA TYR A 52 -7.42 -16.26 -16.74
C TYR A 52 -8.58 -15.87 -15.82
N ASN A 53 -9.29 -16.86 -15.25
CA ASN A 53 -10.48 -16.64 -14.42
C ASN A 53 -10.17 -15.97 -13.07
N GLU A 54 -8.92 -15.99 -12.63
CA GLU A 54 -8.49 -15.29 -11.43
C GLU A 54 -8.48 -13.77 -11.65
N LEU A 55 -8.12 -13.32 -12.87
CA LEU A 55 -7.84 -11.92 -13.19
C LEU A 55 -8.91 -11.24 -14.07
N GLU A 56 -9.84 -11.99 -14.67
CA GLU A 56 -10.80 -11.45 -15.65
C GLU A 56 -11.77 -10.39 -15.09
N ASP A 57 -12.11 -10.45 -13.79
CA ASP A 57 -12.98 -9.47 -13.16
C ASP A 57 -12.34 -8.09 -12.96
N PHE A 58 -11.00 -8.00 -12.99
CA PHE A 58 -10.30 -6.73 -12.85
C PHE A 58 -10.28 -6.00 -14.18
N THR A 59 -10.77 -4.76 -14.21
CA THR A 59 -10.84 -3.95 -15.42
C THR A 59 -9.78 -2.86 -15.43
N VAL A 60 -9.12 -2.68 -16.57
CA VAL A 60 -8.03 -1.72 -16.79
C VAL A 60 -8.50 -0.59 -17.71
N THR A 61 -8.36 0.65 -17.26
CA THR A 61 -8.55 1.86 -18.06
C THR A 61 -7.38 2.79 -17.80
N GLN A 62 -6.37 2.75 -18.65
CA GLN A 62 -5.17 3.59 -18.52
C GLN A 62 -4.33 3.62 -19.79
N ASN A 63 -3.51 4.65 -19.93
CA ASN A 63 -2.42 4.73 -20.90
C ASN A 63 -1.17 4.11 -20.29
N VAL A 64 -0.58 3.17 -20.99
CA VAL A 64 0.63 2.45 -20.54
C VAL A 64 1.77 2.83 -21.48
N GLU A 65 2.73 3.58 -20.96
CA GLU A 65 3.99 3.90 -21.63
C GLU A 65 5.12 3.32 -20.80
N ALA A 66 5.87 2.40 -21.37
CA ALA A 66 6.92 1.70 -20.64
C ALA A 66 8.10 1.33 -21.55
N PRO A 67 9.33 1.29 -21.00
CA PRO A 67 10.52 0.95 -21.78
C PRO A 67 10.60 -0.56 -22.10
N ASN A 68 9.85 -1.39 -21.41
CA ASN A 68 9.85 -2.86 -21.57
C ASN A 68 8.55 -3.48 -21.04
N ILE A 69 8.35 -4.77 -21.34
CA ILE A 69 7.15 -5.52 -20.92
C ILE A 69 7.03 -5.66 -19.39
N PRO A 70 8.08 -6.03 -18.62
CA PRO A 70 7.97 -6.07 -17.15
C PRO A 70 7.48 -4.75 -16.55
N ASP A 71 7.98 -3.61 -17.01
CA ASP A 71 7.56 -2.30 -16.51
C ASP A 71 6.12 -1.95 -16.94
N ALA A 72 5.72 -2.36 -18.15
CA ALA A 72 4.33 -2.22 -18.59
C ALA A 72 3.37 -3.01 -17.69
N ILE A 73 3.69 -4.27 -17.38
CA ILE A 73 2.88 -5.11 -16.50
C ILE A 73 2.83 -4.52 -15.07
N ARG A 74 3.97 -4.05 -14.53
CA ARG A 74 3.98 -3.38 -13.21
C ARG A 74 3.02 -2.19 -13.15
N ARG A 75 3.01 -1.34 -14.20
CA ARG A 75 2.08 -0.20 -14.29
C ARG A 75 0.63 -0.65 -14.36
N VAL A 76 0.35 -1.69 -15.15
CA VAL A 76 -1.00 -2.22 -15.31
C VAL A 76 -1.54 -2.79 -14.00
N ILE A 77 -0.74 -3.61 -13.29
CA ILE A 77 -1.18 -4.20 -12.02
C ILE A 77 -1.18 -3.21 -10.85
N GLY A 78 -0.48 -2.10 -10.92
CA GLY A 78 -0.49 -0.93 -10.02
C GLY A 78 -1.09 -1.16 -8.63
N PHE A 79 -2.26 -0.57 -8.37
CA PHE A 79 -3.00 -0.69 -7.10
C PHE A 79 -3.82 -1.98 -6.94
N TYR A 80 -3.85 -2.85 -7.97
CA TYR A 80 -4.57 -4.12 -7.84
C TYR A 80 -3.84 -5.08 -6.87
N PRO A 81 -4.58 -5.99 -6.21
CA PRO A 81 -4.02 -6.97 -5.28
C PRO A 81 -3.27 -8.08 -6.02
N MET A 82 -2.33 -7.71 -6.86
CA MET A 82 -1.56 -8.61 -7.72
C MET A 82 -0.06 -8.44 -7.47
N LYS A 83 0.68 -9.51 -7.65
CA LYS A 83 2.13 -9.52 -7.68
C LYS A 83 2.63 -10.07 -9.01
N MET A 84 3.82 -9.66 -9.38
CA MET A 84 4.54 -10.12 -10.56
C MET A 84 5.88 -10.70 -10.14
N VAL A 85 6.21 -11.85 -10.67
CA VAL A 85 7.52 -12.48 -10.52
C VAL A 85 8.14 -12.65 -11.90
N VAL A 86 9.37 -12.20 -12.08
CA VAL A 86 10.13 -12.35 -13.32
C VAL A 86 11.24 -13.36 -13.09
N SER A 87 11.24 -14.43 -13.87
CA SER A 87 12.28 -15.46 -13.86
C SER A 87 12.76 -15.69 -15.30
N ASP A 88 13.98 -15.26 -15.61
CA ASP A 88 14.58 -15.32 -16.95
C ASP A 88 13.68 -14.68 -18.03
N SER A 89 12.97 -15.50 -18.81
CA SER A 89 12.04 -15.09 -19.86
C SER A 89 10.56 -15.32 -19.51
N LEU A 90 10.27 -15.78 -18.29
CA LEU A 90 8.90 -16.02 -17.81
C LEU A 90 8.49 -14.91 -16.82
N ILE A 91 7.34 -14.30 -17.08
CA ILE A 91 6.68 -13.37 -16.16
C ILE A 91 5.42 -14.05 -15.65
N THR A 92 5.34 -14.25 -14.32
CA THR A 92 4.14 -14.79 -13.69
C THR A 92 3.39 -13.65 -12.98
N VAL A 93 2.08 -13.53 -13.27
CA VAL A 93 1.17 -12.58 -12.61
C VAL A 93 0.09 -13.34 -11.88
N GLU A 94 -0.05 -13.11 -10.58
CA GLU A 94 -1.05 -13.77 -9.75
C GLU A 94 -1.63 -12.83 -8.69
N CYS A 95 -2.85 -13.10 -8.21
CA CYS A 95 -3.39 -12.39 -7.06
C CYS A 95 -2.56 -12.68 -5.80
N ILE A 96 -2.35 -11.65 -4.97
CA ILE A 96 -1.66 -11.79 -3.68
C ILE A 96 -2.44 -12.72 -2.75
N ARG A 97 -3.77 -12.68 -2.84
CA ARG A 97 -4.68 -13.58 -2.14
C ARG A 97 -5.51 -14.35 -3.15
N LYS A 98 -5.40 -15.67 -3.11
CA LYS A 98 -6.25 -16.58 -3.90
C LYS A 98 -7.56 -16.77 -3.16
N SER A 99 -8.66 -16.44 -3.79
CA SER A 99 -10.00 -16.67 -3.27
C SER A 99 -10.97 -16.82 -4.43
N GLU A 100 -11.82 -17.84 -4.36
CA GLU A 100 -12.92 -18.04 -5.33
C GLU A 100 -13.97 -16.94 -5.19
N ARG A 101 -14.09 -16.34 -3.99
CA ARG A 101 -15.02 -15.27 -3.72
C ARG A 101 -14.36 -13.93 -3.87
N LYS A 102 -15.09 -13.00 -4.49
CA LYS A 102 -14.64 -11.62 -4.69
C LYS A 102 -15.78 -10.67 -4.33
N LEU A 103 -15.49 -9.61 -3.58
CA LEU A 103 -16.39 -8.47 -3.47
C LEU A 103 -16.18 -7.58 -4.69
N ILE A 104 -17.24 -7.41 -5.49
CA ILE A 104 -17.20 -6.63 -6.74
C ILE A 104 -18.25 -5.53 -6.66
N GLY A 105 -17.87 -4.30 -6.94
CA GLY A 105 -18.79 -3.17 -6.96
C GLY A 105 -18.23 -1.98 -7.72
N ARG A 106 -19.03 -0.92 -7.79
CA ARG A 106 -18.67 0.35 -8.42
C ARG A 106 -19.00 1.50 -7.50
N LEU A 107 -18.10 2.46 -7.41
CA LEU A 107 -18.27 3.70 -6.67
C LEU A 107 -18.59 4.85 -7.62
N ILE A 108 -19.66 5.59 -7.33
CA ILE A 108 -20.02 6.82 -8.03
C ILE A 108 -20.30 7.94 -7.04
N ASP A 109 -20.20 9.17 -7.50
CA ASP A 109 -20.59 10.35 -6.74
C ASP A 109 -22.08 10.70 -6.92
N ASN A 110 -22.48 11.86 -6.38
CA ASN A 110 -23.86 12.39 -6.51
C ASN A 110 -24.21 12.80 -7.95
N HIS A 111 -23.22 13.01 -8.82
CA HIS A 111 -23.38 13.36 -10.22
C HIS A 111 -23.30 12.17 -11.17
N ASN A 112 -23.29 10.93 -10.62
CA ASN A 112 -23.05 9.68 -11.34
C ASN A 112 -21.66 9.54 -11.98
N LEU A 113 -20.70 10.38 -11.57
CA LEU A 113 -19.32 10.25 -12.00
C LEU A 113 -18.60 9.17 -11.20
N PRO A 114 -17.68 8.41 -11.81
CA PRO A 114 -16.92 7.40 -11.10
C PRO A 114 -16.05 8.04 -10.01
N VAL A 115 -15.99 7.41 -8.83
CA VAL A 115 -15.05 7.78 -7.80
C VAL A 115 -13.82 6.86 -7.92
N GLU A 116 -12.78 7.39 -8.52
CA GLU A 116 -11.52 6.69 -8.74
C GLU A 116 -10.60 6.79 -7.52
N PHE A 117 -9.80 5.75 -7.32
CA PHE A 117 -8.78 5.68 -6.25
C PHE A 117 -9.31 5.75 -4.81
N ALA A 118 -10.57 5.42 -4.58
CA ALA A 118 -11.10 5.29 -3.23
C ALA A 118 -10.62 4.00 -2.57
N ASN A 119 -10.26 4.07 -1.29
CA ASN A 119 -9.87 2.91 -0.50
C ASN A 119 -11.12 2.14 -0.05
N VAL A 120 -11.18 0.85 -0.36
CA VAL A 120 -12.23 -0.08 0.07
C VAL A 120 -11.60 -1.14 0.96
N GLN A 121 -11.94 -1.13 2.24
CA GLN A 121 -11.45 -2.06 3.25
C GLN A 121 -12.56 -3.05 3.62
N LEU A 122 -12.20 -4.31 3.84
CA LEU A 122 -13.07 -5.32 4.42
C LEU A 122 -12.55 -5.67 5.79
N LEU A 123 -13.41 -5.54 6.79
CA LEU A 123 -13.12 -5.81 8.19
C LEU A 123 -13.95 -6.99 8.67
N ASN A 124 -13.42 -7.72 9.61
CA ASN A 124 -14.11 -8.81 10.28
C ASN A 124 -15.33 -8.25 11.07
N PRO A 125 -16.54 -8.80 10.90
CA PRO A 125 -17.73 -8.34 11.60
C PRO A 125 -17.67 -8.45 13.12
N HIS A 126 -16.87 -9.36 13.67
CA HIS A 126 -16.81 -9.62 15.12
C HIS A 126 -15.87 -8.70 15.87
N ASP A 127 -14.70 -8.41 15.30
CA ASP A 127 -13.61 -7.71 16.00
C ASP A 127 -13.06 -6.50 15.25
N SER A 128 -13.61 -6.22 14.05
CA SER A 128 -13.17 -5.15 13.17
C SER A 128 -11.70 -5.25 12.72
N THR A 129 -11.10 -6.44 12.82
CA THR A 129 -9.76 -6.67 12.27
C THR A 129 -9.77 -6.55 10.74
N PHE A 130 -8.67 -6.03 10.19
CA PHE A 130 -8.54 -5.88 8.74
C PHE A 130 -8.38 -7.26 8.06
N LEU A 131 -9.29 -7.60 7.15
CA LEU A 131 -9.25 -8.83 6.37
C LEU A 131 -8.48 -8.64 5.05
N CYS A 132 -8.98 -7.76 4.22
CA CYS A 132 -8.45 -7.47 2.88
C CYS A 132 -8.98 -6.13 2.40
N GLY A 133 -8.46 -5.65 1.27
CA GLY A 133 -8.93 -4.40 0.70
C GLY A 133 -8.40 -4.20 -0.71
N GLY A 134 -8.83 -3.10 -1.32
CA GLY A 134 -8.45 -2.69 -2.65
C GLY A 134 -8.78 -1.23 -2.88
N VAL A 135 -8.48 -0.78 -4.08
CA VAL A 135 -8.69 0.61 -4.52
C VAL A 135 -9.60 0.58 -5.74
N SER A 136 -10.52 1.52 -5.85
CA SER A 136 -11.34 1.67 -7.07
C SER A 136 -10.49 2.18 -8.23
N ASN A 137 -10.74 1.66 -9.44
CA ASN A 137 -10.04 2.05 -10.65
C ASN A 137 -10.62 3.35 -11.27
N ALA A 138 -10.13 3.75 -12.43
CA ALA A 138 -10.60 4.94 -13.15
C ALA A 138 -12.10 4.94 -13.49
N ASN A 139 -12.73 3.77 -13.58
CA ASN A 139 -14.17 3.63 -13.80
C ASN A 139 -14.99 3.57 -12.50
N GLY A 140 -14.32 3.71 -11.34
CA GLY A 140 -14.90 3.52 -10.02
C GLY A 140 -15.11 2.05 -9.64
N ASP A 141 -14.71 1.09 -10.48
CA ASP A 141 -14.88 -0.34 -10.21
C ASP A 141 -13.83 -0.83 -9.22
N PHE A 142 -14.22 -1.74 -8.33
CA PHE A 142 -13.32 -2.41 -7.41
C PHE A 142 -13.59 -3.90 -7.33
N VAL A 143 -12.53 -4.68 -7.17
CA VAL A 143 -12.56 -6.14 -7.03
C VAL A 143 -11.64 -6.51 -5.87
N ILE A 144 -12.18 -7.17 -4.86
CA ILE A 144 -11.44 -7.54 -3.65
C ILE A 144 -11.63 -9.04 -3.39
N PRO A 145 -10.60 -9.87 -3.61
CA PRO A 145 -10.63 -11.27 -3.21
C PRO A 145 -10.78 -11.40 -1.69
N CYS A 146 -11.80 -12.15 -1.23
CA CYS A 146 -12.09 -12.32 0.18
C CYS A 146 -12.73 -13.69 0.45
N GLU A 147 -12.18 -14.45 1.38
CA GLU A 147 -12.64 -15.80 1.71
C GLU A 147 -13.92 -15.80 2.55
N GLN A 148 -14.17 -14.72 3.29
CA GLN A 148 -15.33 -14.61 4.17
C GLN A 148 -16.63 -14.47 3.41
N ASN A 149 -17.74 -14.98 3.99
CA ASN A 149 -19.09 -14.81 3.44
C ASN A 149 -19.63 -13.39 3.66
N GLN A 150 -19.26 -12.78 4.79
CA GLN A 150 -19.69 -11.46 5.22
C GLN A 150 -18.50 -10.65 5.74
N ALA A 151 -18.53 -9.35 5.51
CA ALA A 151 -17.53 -8.43 6.02
C ALA A 151 -18.17 -7.04 6.27
N ILE A 152 -17.58 -6.26 7.17
CA ILE A 152 -17.86 -4.83 7.24
C ILE A 152 -17.05 -4.17 6.14
N MET A 153 -17.73 -3.66 5.13
CA MET A 153 -17.11 -2.88 4.07
C MET A 153 -17.00 -1.42 4.54
N LYS A 154 -15.77 -0.90 4.54
CA LYS A 154 -15.47 0.50 4.82
C LYS A 154 -14.87 1.15 3.58
N VAL A 155 -15.55 2.17 3.05
CA VAL A 155 -15.11 2.93 1.88
C VAL A 155 -14.73 4.33 2.32
N SER A 156 -13.52 4.77 1.96
CA SER A 156 -13.02 6.10 2.28
C SER A 156 -12.33 6.75 1.07
N TYR A 157 -12.61 8.03 0.88
CA TYR A 157 -11.97 8.87 -0.12
C TYR A 157 -12.01 10.32 0.33
N VAL A 158 -10.97 11.08 -0.02
CA VAL A 158 -10.87 12.50 0.34
C VAL A 158 -12.02 13.30 -0.26
N GLY A 159 -12.69 14.10 0.57
CA GLY A 159 -13.85 14.92 0.14
C GLY A 159 -15.18 14.20 0.18
N TYR A 160 -15.24 12.95 0.63
CA TYR A 160 -16.45 12.17 0.73
C TYR A 160 -16.67 11.62 2.14
N LYS A 161 -17.92 11.44 2.53
CA LYS A 161 -18.28 10.79 3.78
C LYS A 161 -17.87 9.32 3.72
N THR A 162 -17.19 8.84 4.76
CA THR A 162 -16.86 7.44 4.91
C THR A 162 -18.13 6.58 5.00
N ILE A 163 -18.20 5.53 4.20
CA ILE A 163 -19.26 4.53 4.24
C ILE A 163 -18.76 3.34 5.06
N SER A 164 -19.57 2.87 6.01
CA SER A 164 -19.30 1.63 6.75
C SER A 164 -20.58 0.85 6.88
N ARG A 165 -20.60 -0.38 6.34
CA ARG A 165 -21.77 -1.26 6.40
C ARG A 165 -21.40 -2.74 6.27
N LEU A 166 -22.21 -3.61 6.86
CA LEU A 166 -22.12 -5.05 6.67
C LEU A 166 -22.57 -5.41 5.24
N VAL A 167 -21.79 -6.24 4.55
CA VAL A 167 -22.10 -6.72 3.20
C VAL A 167 -21.86 -8.23 3.09
N ASN A 168 -22.63 -8.89 2.23
CA ASN A 168 -22.30 -10.23 1.77
C ASN A 168 -21.25 -10.12 0.65
N VAL A 169 -20.20 -10.96 0.73
CA VAL A 169 -19.14 -10.98 -0.28
C VAL A 169 -19.72 -11.55 -1.58
N GLY A 170 -19.62 -10.76 -2.65
CA GLY A 170 -20.18 -11.06 -3.97
C GLY A 170 -20.31 -9.79 -4.80
N ARG A 171 -21.15 -9.80 -5.84
CA ARG A 171 -21.46 -8.61 -6.64
C ARG A 171 -22.49 -7.74 -5.91
N ILE A 172 -22.09 -6.55 -5.46
CA ILE A 172 -22.93 -5.64 -4.66
C ILE A 172 -23.45 -4.42 -5.44
N GLY A 173 -23.18 -4.37 -6.75
CA GLY A 173 -23.64 -3.30 -7.62
C GLY A 173 -22.97 -1.95 -7.35
N THR A 174 -23.72 -0.87 -7.58
CA THR A 174 -23.22 0.49 -7.51
C THR A 174 -23.46 1.10 -6.12
N ILE A 175 -22.45 1.72 -5.57
CA ILE A 175 -22.49 2.42 -4.29
C ILE A 175 -22.30 3.90 -4.55
N ARG A 176 -23.21 4.73 -4.02
CA ARG A 176 -23.13 6.18 -4.13
C ARG A 176 -22.42 6.77 -2.93
N MET A 177 -21.32 7.48 -3.17
CA MET A 177 -20.60 8.24 -2.17
C MET A 177 -21.16 9.65 -2.07
N GLN A 178 -21.44 10.10 -0.86
CA GLN A 178 -21.89 11.47 -0.62
C GLN A 178 -20.69 12.37 -0.35
N ALA A 179 -20.63 13.51 -1.05
CA ALA A 179 -19.65 14.54 -0.74
C ALA A 179 -19.82 15.02 0.70
N ASP A 180 -18.74 15.26 1.39
CA ASP A 180 -18.78 15.83 2.73
C ASP A 180 -19.01 17.35 2.63
N ALA A 181 -20.22 17.81 3.04
CA ALA A 181 -20.64 19.21 2.94
C ALA A 181 -19.78 20.18 3.75
N TYR A 182 -19.06 19.71 4.76
CA TYR A 182 -18.08 20.51 5.49
C TYR A 182 -16.87 20.90 4.66
N GLN A 183 -16.53 20.10 3.63
CA GLN A 183 -15.38 20.32 2.75
C GLN A 183 -15.71 21.18 1.51
N LEU A 184 -16.99 21.38 1.17
CA LEU A 184 -17.40 22.10 -0.04
C LEU A 184 -17.54 23.63 0.11
N LYS A 185 -17.43 24.18 1.32
CA LYS A 185 -17.60 25.62 1.57
C LYS A 185 -16.40 26.50 1.22
N ARG A 186 -15.27 25.94 0.80
CA ARG A 186 -14.14 26.70 0.29
C ARG A 186 -13.72 26.18 -1.07
N VAL A 187 -13.69 27.09 -2.03
CA VAL A 187 -13.23 26.95 -3.41
C VAL A 187 -12.30 25.74 -3.58
N MET A 188 -12.78 24.69 -4.26
CA MET A 188 -11.92 23.65 -4.78
C MET A 188 -10.93 24.29 -5.76
N VAL A 189 -9.76 24.66 -5.29
CA VAL A 189 -8.60 24.73 -6.16
C VAL A 189 -8.34 23.29 -6.58
N LYS A 190 -8.75 22.93 -7.80
CA LYS A 190 -8.35 21.71 -8.50
C LYS A 190 -6.84 21.81 -8.82
N GLY A 191 -5.99 21.85 -7.79
CA GLY A 191 -4.60 21.44 -7.95
C GLY A 191 -4.60 19.92 -8.00
N ASN A 192 -4.02 19.34 -9.04
CA ASN A 192 -3.80 17.91 -9.11
C ASN A 192 -3.04 17.49 -7.84
N LEU A 193 -3.76 16.92 -6.87
CA LEU A 193 -3.16 16.38 -5.64
C LEU A 193 -2.17 15.26 -5.97
N ARG A 194 -2.30 14.68 -7.16
CA ARG A 194 -1.42 13.66 -7.74
C ARG A 194 -0.86 14.15 -9.07
N THR A 195 0.45 14.06 -9.23
CA THR A 195 1.16 14.31 -10.50
C THR A 195 2.03 13.10 -10.82
N ASP A 196 1.80 12.47 -11.96
CA ASP A 196 2.63 11.35 -12.43
C ASP A 196 3.93 11.88 -13.04
N ARG A 197 5.07 11.33 -12.62
CA ARG A 197 6.43 11.69 -13.03
C ARG A 197 7.13 10.62 -13.87
N GLY A 198 6.38 9.64 -14.35
CA GLY A 198 6.90 8.52 -15.14
C GLY A 198 7.35 7.33 -14.29
N ASP A 199 8.25 7.51 -13.34
CA ASP A 199 8.75 6.47 -12.42
C ASP A 199 8.04 6.47 -11.06
N HIS A 200 7.38 7.59 -10.69
CA HIS A 200 6.63 7.73 -9.45
C HIS A 200 5.47 8.72 -9.59
N ALA A 201 4.51 8.63 -8.69
CA ALA A 201 3.49 9.64 -8.49
C ALA A 201 3.88 10.57 -7.34
N THR A 202 3.78 11.88 -7.55
CA THR A 202 3.95 12.89 -6.50
C THR A 202 2.59 13.30 -5.98
N TYR A 203 2.40 13.21 -4.65
CA TYR A 203 1.22 13.71 -3.96
C TYR A 203 1.55 15.00 -3.21
N THR A 204 0.70 15.99 -3.35
CA THR A 204 0.67 17.22 -2.58
C THR A 204 -0.65 17.31 -1.83
N PHE A 205 -0.70 18.02 -0.72
CA PHE A 205 -1.87 18.10 0.13
C PHE A 205 -2.35 19.55 0.22
N ASN A 206 -3.65 19.75 0.21
CA ASN A 206 -4.24 21.05 0.41
C ASN A 206 -4.26 21.43 1.90
N GLU A 207 -4.51 22.73 2.20
CA GLU A 207 -4.52 23.25 3.57
C GLU A 207 -5.54 22.54 4.47
N GLU A 208 -6.65 22.08 3.90
CA GLU A 208 -7.71 21.41 4.63
C GLU A 208 -7.31 20.00 5.05
N GLN A 209 -6.69 19.22 4.14
CA GLN A 209 -6.14 17.91 4.46
C GLN A 209 -5.09 18.01 5.56
N VAL A 210 -4.21 19.01 5.45
CA VAL A 210 -3.18 19.30 6.46
C VAL A 210 -3.81 19.65 7.79
N LYS A 211 -4.82 20.53 7.81
CA LYS A 211 -5.50 20.98 9.03
C LYS A 211 -6.30 19.87 9.73
N ASN A 212 -6.87 18.94 8.94
CA ASN A 212 -7.65 17.81 9.47
C ASN A 212 -6.78 16.64 9.92
N SER A 213 -5.48 16.67 9.60
CA SER A 213 -4.50 15.66 9.99
C SER A 213 -3.71 16.14 11.21
N ARG A 214 -3.71 15.35 12.28
CA ARG A 214 -2.92 15.67 13.48
C ARG A 214 -1.44 15.40 13.26
N HIS A 215 -1.15 14.32 12.54
CA HIS A 215 0.20 13.83 12.27
C HIS A 215 0.37 13.49 10.79
N THR A 216 1.61 13.36 10.36
CA THR A 216 1.95 12.90 9.02
C THR A 216 1.31 11.54 8.69
N GLN A 217 1.16 10.64 9.66
CA GLN A 217 0.50 9.35 9.49
C GLN A 217 -0.95 9.52 8.98
N ASP A 218 -1.72 10.44 9.57
CA ASP A 218 -3.09 10.72 9.14
C ASP A 218 -3.13 11.29 7.72
N LEU A 219 -2.15 12.13 7.38
CA LEU A 219 -2.07 12.78 6.08
C LEU A 219 -1.77 11.78 4.95
N ILE A 220 -0.80 10.87 5.15
CA ILE A 220 -0.44 9.88 4.12
C ILE A 220 -1.51 8.80 3.95
N ALA A 221 -2.36 8.55 4.93
CA ALA A 221 -3.53 7.68 4.80
C ALA A 221 -4.57 8.18 3.78
N ASN A 222 -4.46 9.45 3.34
CA ASN A 222 -5.25 9.98 2.22
C ASN A 222 -4.71 9.55 0.84
N ILE A 223 -3.51 8.96 0.78
CA ILE A 223 -2.94 8.44 -0.47
C ILE A 223 -3.63 7.11 -0.80
N PRO A 224 -4.13 6.93 -2.04
CA PRO A 224 -4.74 5.68 -2.46
C PRO A 224 -3.81 4.48 -2.23
N GLY A 225 -4.35 3.40 -1.69
CA GLY A 225 -3.58 2.18 -1.40
C GLY A 225 -2.84 2.17 -0.07
N ILE A 226 -2.87 3.27 0.70
CA ILE A 226 -2.30 3.35 2.06
C ILE A 226 -3.43 3.42 3.08
N ILE A 227 -3.32 2.63 4.13
CA ILE A 227 -4.27 2.63 5.26
C ILE A 227 -3.54 2.61 6.60
N ILE A 228 -4.22 3.07 7.63
CA ILE A 228 -3.86 2.83 9.02
C ILE A 228 -4.69 1.64 9.50
N ASP A 229 -4.03 0.57 9.91
CA ASP A 229 -4.68 -0.61 10.43
C ASP A 229 -5.49 -0.23 11.70
N PRO A 230 -6.80 -0.51 11.73
CA PRO A 230 -7.66 -0.02 12.82
C PRO A 230 -7.35 -0.65 14.18
N VAL A 231 -6.76 -1.83 14.20
CA VAL A 231 -6.43 -2.55 15.44
C VAL A 231 -5.02 -2.24 15.91
N THR A 232 -4.02 -2.35 15.02
CA THR A 232 -2.61 -2.16 15.36
C THR A 232 -2.16 -0.71 15.31
N GLY A 233 -2.89 0.17 14.59
CA GLY A 233 -2.51 1.54 14.34
C GLY A 233 -1.31 1.70 13.40
N LYS A 234 -0.85 0.62 12.76
CA LYS A 234 0.30 0.65 11.84
C LYS A 234 -0.10 1.08 10.45
N THR A 235 0.78 1.82 9.79
CA THR A 235 0.63 2.20 8.39
C THR A 235 0.98 1.01 7.48
N ARG A 236 0.09 0.67 6.54
CA ARG A 236 0.28 -0.49 5.67
C ARG A 236 -0.37 -0.30 4.30
N SER A 237 0.01 -1.15 3.36
CA SER A 237 -0.67 -1.27 2.06
C SER A 237 -2.04 -1.94 2.23
N ILE A 238 -3.07 -1.38 1.59
CA ILE A 238 -4.44 -1.94 1.59
C ILE A 238 -4.50 -3.30 0.88
N VAL A 239 -3.60 -3.55 -0.07
CA VAL A 239 -3.51 -4.81 -0.83
C VAL A 239 -2.44 -5.77 -0.31
N ASN A 240 -1.91 -5.54 0.91
CA ASN A 240 -0.89 -6.36 1.56
C ASN A 240 0.45 -6.49 0.79
N LYS A 241 0.77 -5.54 -0.08
CA LYS A 241 2.09 -5.45 -0.71
C LYS A 241 3.15 -5.04 0.32
N LYS A 242 4.39 -5.49 0.11
CA LYS A 242 5.54 -5.06 0.93
C LYS A 242 5.79 -3.57 0.70
N MET A 243 5.59 -2.77 1.74
CA MET A 243 5.74 -1.32 1.68
C MET A 243 6.90 -0.84 2.53
N LYS A 244 7.73 0.06 1.98
CA LYS A 244 8.80 0.76 2.70
C LYS A 244 8.50 2.26 2.70
N ILE A 245 8.65 2.88 3.86
CA ILE A 245 8.44 4.33 4.02
C ILE A 245 9.78 4.98 4.35
N LEU A 246 10.07 6.06 3.63
CA LEU A 246 11.23 6.91 3.85
C LEU A 246 10.76 8.31 4.27
N ILE A 247 11.59 9.01 5.02
CA ILE A 247 11.45 10.41 5.36
C ILE A 247 12.72 11.11 4.92
N ASN A 248 12.64 11.97 3.90
CA ASN A 248 13.79 12.60 3.27
C ASN A 248 14.89 11.57 2.89
N ASP A 249 14.48 10.51 2.18
CA ASP A 249 15.33 9.38 1.75
C ASP A 249 15.90 8.50 2.87
N VAL A 250 15.54 8.75 4.14
CA VAL A 250 15.96 7.97 5.30
C VAL A 250 14.86 6.99 5.70
N ALA A 251 15.18 5.70 5.83
CA ALA A 251 14.19 4.70 6.23
C ALA A 251 13.62 4.99 7.62
N MET A 252 12.29 4.94 7.75
CA MET A 252 11.67 5.02 9.07
C MET A 252 11.94 3.75 9.87
N THR A 253 11.97 3.88 11.18
CA THR A 253 12.20 2.77 12.13
C THR A 253 10.88 2.27 12.71
N SER A 254 9.95 3.18 12.94
CA SER A 254 8.61 2.88 13.47
C SER A 254 7.59 3.92 13.00
N ASP A 255 6.29 3.63 13.17
CA ASP A 255 5.21 4.59 12.87
C ASP A 255 5.30 5.88 13.72
N ASN A 256 6.08 5.88 14.80
CA ASN A 256 6.33 7.07 15.60
C ASN A 256 7.16 8.13 14.86
N ASP A 257 7.99 7.71 13.92
CA ASP A 257 8.66 8.64 13.02
C ASP A 257 7.61 9.52 12.30
N LEU A 258 6.49 8.93 11.85
CA LEU A 258 5.41 9.64 11.17
C LEU A 258 4.60 10.52 12.13
N LYS A 259 4.36 10.06 13.35
CA LYS A 259 3.64 10.81 14.38
C LYS A 259 4.44 12.00 14.91
N SER A 260 5.78 11.91 14.87
CA SER A 260 6.67 12.97 15.33
C SER A 260 6.79 14.16 14.39
N ILE A 261 6.24 14.08 13.16
CA ILE A 261 6.29 15.14 12.16
C ILE A 261 4.89 15.73 12.01
N PRO A 262 4.70 17.04 12.33
CA PRO A 262 3.45 17.71 12.07
C PRO A 262 3.07 17.69 10.60
N ALA A 263 1.77 17.54 10.31
CA ALA A 263 1.27 17.44 8.93
C ALA A 263 1.65 18.67 8.06
N GLU A 264 1.70 19.88 8.65
CA GLU A 264 2.07 21.12 7.97
C GLU A 264 3.54 21.18 7.51
N LYS A 265 4.39 20.33 8.06
CA LYS A 265 5.80 20.23 7.64
C LYS A 265 5.99 19.36 6.40
N ILE A 266 4.96 18.68 5.92
CA ILE A 266 5.04 17.90 4.69
C ILE A 266 5.05 18.83 3.49
N LYS A 267 6.01 18.66 2.59
CA LYS A 267 6.11 19.36 1.32
C LYS A 267 5.42 18.58 0.20
N LYS A 268 5.73 17.29 0.08
CA LYS A 268 5.18 16.35 -0.90
C LYS A 268 5.45 14.92 -0.45
N VAL A 269 4.74 13.98 -1.04
CA VAL A 269 5.02 12.54 -0.91
C VAL A 269 5.24 11.96 -2.28
N GLU A 270 6.32 11.23 -2.46
CA GLU A 270 6.65 10.47 -3.67
C GLU A 270 6.26 9.02 -3.46
N TYR A 271 5.41 8.53 -4.33
CA TYR A 271 4.87 7.17 -4.28
C TYR A 271 5.34 6.37 -5.48
N TYR A 272 6.07 5.30 -5.24
CA TYR A 272 6.59 4.40 -6.26
C TYR A 272 5.83 3.07 -6.17
N ASP A 273 5.14 2.69 -7.23
CA ASP A 273 4.50 1.38 -7.40
C ASP A 273 5.43 0.34 -8.03
N ALA A 274 6.59 0.80 -8.51
CA ALA A 274 7.71 -0.01 -9.01
C ALA A 274 9.02 0.59 -8.51
N PRO A 275 9.38 0.39 -7.23
CA PRO A 275 10.56 1.02 -6.66
C PRO A 275 11.85 0.59 -7.36
N PRO A 276 12.85 1.49 -7.52
CA PRO A 276 14.17 1.11 -7.99
C PRO A 276 14.82 0.03 -7.12
N ALA A 277 15.57 -0.88 -7.73
CA ALA A 277 16.19 -2.05 -7.05
C ALA A 277 17.09 -1.67 -5.85
N ARG A 278 17.65 -0.44 -5.82
CA ARG A 278 18.47 0.06 -4.70
C ARG A 278 17.73 0.08 -3.36
N TYR A 279 16.40 0.05 -3.35
CA TYR A 279 15.59 0.06 -2.13
C TYR A 279 15.29 -1.34 -1.58
N GLY A 280 15.77 -2.40 -2.24
CA GLY A 280 15.60 -3.79 -1.86
C GLY A 280 14.33 -4.43 -2.44
N ASP A 281 13.97 -5.59 -1.92
CA ASP A 281 12.78 -6.35 -2.33
C ASP A 281 11.52 -5.76 -1.68
N VAL A 282 11.01 -4.68 -2.26
CA VAL A 282 9.77 -3.99 -1.85
C VAL A 282 8.88 -3.71 -3.06
N ASP A 283 7.57 -3.85 -2.87
CA ASP A 283 6.58 -3.62 -3.93
C ASP A 283 6.15 -2.16 -4.02
N ILE A 284 6.19 -1.44 -2.89
CA ILE A 284 5.78 -0.04 -2.78
C ILE A 284 6.83 0.73 -1.99
N LEU A 285 7.21 1.90 -2.49
CA LEU A 285 8.03 2.85 -1.75
C LEU A 285 7.28 4.17 -1.60
N VAL A 286 7.26 4.69 -0.39
CA VAL A 286 6.66 5.99 -0.04
C VAL A 286 7.76 6.87 0.55
N ASN A 287 8.16 7.91 -0.17
CA ASN A 287 9.17 8.85 0.32
C ASN A 287 8.52 10.18 0.68
N ILE A 288 8.52 10.51 1.95
CA ILE A 288 7.93 11.72 2.51
C ILE A 288 8.97 12.82 2.53
N ILE A 289 8.77 13.83 1.70
CA ILE A 289 9.65 15.00 1.64
C ILE A 289 9.09 16.09 2.53
N THR A 290 9.87 16.49 3.53
CA THR A 290 9.47 17.55 4.47
C THR A 290 10.00 18.92 4.03
N LYS A 291 9.35 19.99 4.49
CA LYS A 291 9.95 21.31 4.58
C LYS A 291 11.11 21.23 5.59
N PRO A 292 12.08 22.15 5.55
CA PRO A 292 13.13 22.18 6.57
C PRO A 292 12.52 22.08 7.97
N LEU A 293 13.03 21.15 8.77
CA LEU A 293 12.59 20.99 10.16
C LEU A 293 13.25 22.05 11.01
N ASP A 294 12.46 22.67 11.90
CA ASP A 294 12.98 23.64 12.86
C ASP A 294 13.91 22.93 13.85
N THR A 295 14.92 23.65 14.35
CA THR A 295 15.70 23.17 15.48
C THR A 295 14.80 23.07 16.71
N GLY A 296 14.74 21.90 17.32
CA GLY A 296 13.87 21.69 18.46
C GLY A 296 13.72 20.21 18.82
N TYR A 297 12.79 19.96 19.72
CA TYR A 297 12.48 18.61 20.15
C TYR A 297 10.96 18.33 20.05
N ALA A 298 10.61 17.06 19.90
CA ALA A 298 9.25 16.56 20.00
C ALA A 298 9.20 15.37 20.95
N VAL A 299 8.22 15.33 21.82
CA VAL A 299 7.95 14.23 22.74
C VAL A 299 6.51 13.79 22.54
N GLY A 300 6.28 12.50 22.51
CA GLY A 300 4.93 11.96 22.41
C GLY A 300 4.75 10.74 23.29
N PHE A 301 3.52 10.53 23.71
CA PHE A 301 3.06 9.38 24.46
C PHE A 301 1.71 8.95 23.92
N ASP A 302 1.58 7.67 23.57
CA ASP A 302 0.32 7.04 23.21
C ASP A 302 0.09 5.83 24.10
N ALA A 303 -1.11 5.68 24.65
CA ALA A 303 -1.52 4.49 25.35
C ALA A 303 -2.91 4.04 24.89
N LYS A 304 -3.04 2.75 24.63
CA LYS A 304 -4.30 2.10 24.29
C LYS A 304 -4.45 0.86 25.16
N THR A 305 -5.51 0.81 25.93
CA THR A 305 -5.78 -0.30 26.85
C THR A 305 -7.25 -0.70 26.81
N ALA A 306 -7.53 -1.94 27.11
CA ALA A 306 -8.87 -2.44 27.37
C ALA A 306 -8.97 -2.88 28.83
N PHE A 307 -9.90 -2.33 29.57
CA PHE A 307 -10.07 -2.61 31.01
C PHE A 307 -10.60 -4.02 31.31
N THR A 308 -11.24 -4.66 30.32
CA THR A 308 -11.90 -5.96 30.49
C THR A 308 -11.09 -7.14 29.94
N THR A 309 -10.09 -6.88 29.11
CA THR A 309 -9.34 -7.92 28.40
C THR A 309 -7.86 -7.63 28.49
N GLY A 310 -7.15 -7.75 29.47
CA GLY A 310 -5.69 -7.63 29.64
C GLY A 310 -4.86 -7.20 28.41
N PHE A 311 -5.27 -6.14 27.75
CA PHE A 311 -4.67 -5.58 26.53
C PHE A 311 -4.05 -4.22 26.84
N VAL A 312 -2.75 -4.06 26.55
CA VAL A 312 -2.06 -2.77 26.64
C VAL A 312 -1.15 -2.62 25.42
N ASN A 313 -1.29 -1.51 24.73
CA ASN A 313 -0.30 -0.99 23.79
C ASN A 313 0.14 0.39 24.28
N GLY A 314 1.38 0.52 24.66
CA GLY A 314 1.99 1.78 25.09
C GLY A 314 3.13 2.17 24.16
N ASN A 315 3.26 3.47 23.92
CA ASN A 315 4.32 4.02 23.13
C ASN A 315 4.77 5.36 23.68
N THR A 316 6.07 5.59 23.70
CA THR A 316 6.64 6.91 23.96
C THR A 316 7.79 7.16 23.01
N TYR A 317 7.94 8.42 22.56
CA TYR A 317 9.05 8.79 21.71
C TYR A 317 9.62 10.16 22.10
N TYR A 318 10.90 10.34 21.82
CA TYR A 318 11.62 11.61 21.88
C TYR A 318 12.38 11.82 20.58
N LYS A 319 12.25 13.00 19.99
CA LYS A 319 12.95 13.42 18.79
C LYS A 319 13.63 14.76 19.02
N TYR A 320 14.87 14.89 18.57
CA TYR A 320 15.62 16.14 18.58
C TYR A 320 16.19 16.42 17.19
N ASN A 321 15.94 17.61 16.67
CA ASN A 321 16.45 18.08 15.39
C ASN A 321 17.39 19.25 15.59
N LYS A 322 18.53 19.25 14.91
CA LYS A 322 19.48 20.38 14.86
C LYS A 322 20.18 20.42 13.51
N GLY A 323 19.84 21.42 12.68
CA GLY A 323 20.35 21.52 11.32
C GLY A 323 20.00 20.27 10.51
N TYR A 324 21.00 19.59 9.98
CA TYR A 324 20.84 18.34 9.20
C TYR A 324 20.82 17.07 10.05
N SER A 325 21.03 17.19 11.38
CA SER A 325 21.09 16.08 12.30
C SER A 325 19.75 15.85 12.99
N GLN A 326 19.35 14.58 13.09
CA GLN A 326 18.15 14.14 13.79
C GLN A 326 18.54 13.02 14.75
N PHE A 327 18.09 13.14 15.97
CA PHE A 327 18.18 12.08 16.97
C PHE A 327 16.75 11.64 17.32
N PHE A 328 16.51 10.34 17.33
CA PHE A 328 15.20 9.77 17.62
C PHE A 328 15.35 8.57 18.55
N PHE A 329 14.55 8.57 19.58
CA PHE A 329 14.36 7.47 20.51
C PHE A 329 12.88 7.11 20.58
N ASP A 330 12.55 5.83 20.50
CA ASP A 330 11.21 5.36 20.82
C ASP A 330 11.23 4.07 21.63
N TYR A 331 10.21 3.92 22.45
CA TYR A 331 9.96 2.75 23.25
C TYR A 331 8.52 2.32 23.10
N ASN A 332 8.32 1.05 22.77
CA ASN A 332 7.01 0.43 22.61
C ASN A 332 6.85 -0.71 23.58
N ILE A 333 5.70 -0.79 24.24
CA ILE A 333 5.27 -1.93 25.04
C ILE A 333 3.97 -2.49 24.46
N GLU A 334 3.94 -3.79 24.24
CA GLU A 334 2.76 -4.54 23.84
C GLU A 334 2.55 -5.66 24.84
N MET A 335 1.45 -5.60 25.59
CA MET A 335 1.10 -6.63 26.57
C MET A 335 -0.25 -7.24 26.22
N ARG A 336 -0.32 -8.54 26.29
CA ARG A 336 -1.55 -9.33 26.23
C ARG A 336 -1.61 -10.23 27.47
N ASN A 337 -2.77 -10.28 28.09
CA ASN A 337 -3.01 -11.11 29.27
C ASN A 337 -4.48 -11.54 29.25
N TYR A 338 -4.79 -12.51 28.39
CA TYR A 338 -6.14 -13.01 28.18
C TYR A 338 -6.39 -14.24 29.04
N HIS A 339 -7.35 -14.14 29.97
CA HIS A 339 -7.85 -15.26 30.72
C HIS A 339 -8.95 -15.97 29.93
N ASP A 340 -9.09 -17.28 30.12
CA ASP A 340 -10.16 -18.09 29.52
C ASP A 340 -10.23 -18.08 27.98
N CYS A 341 -9.07 -18.05 27.30
CA CYS A 341 -9.03 -18.29 25.88
C CYS A 341 -9.54 -19.70 25.55
N ILE A 342 -10.61 -19.78 24.77
CA ILE A 342 -11.16 -21.05 24.30
C ILE A 342 -10.46 -21.43 23.00
N GLY A 343 -9.91 -22.63 22.95
CA GLY A 343 -9.41 -23.25 21.72
C GLY A 343 -10.24 -24.50 21.41
N GLU A 344 -10.44 -24.72 20.11
CA GLU A 344 -11.13 -25.90 19.60
C GLU A 344 -10.28 -26.51 18.48
N ASP A 345 -9.85 -27.75 18.70
CA ASP A 345 -9.10 -28.53 17.71
C ASP A 345 -10.02 -29.63 17.19
N HIS A 346 -10.25 -29.66 15.89
CA HIS A 346 -11.06 -30.65 15.21
C HIS A 346 -10.17 -31.62 14.44
N TYR A 347 -10.19 -32.88 14.84
CA TYR A 347 -9.42 -33.95 14.22
C TYR A 347 -10.37 -34.89 13.48
N SER A 348 -10.14 -35.09 12.17
CA SER A 348 -10.85 -36.06 11.34
C SER A 348 -9.85 -37.08 10.82
N PHE A 349 -10.04 -38.35 11.08
CA PHE A 349 -9.16 -39.43 10.62
C PHE A 349 -9.93 -40.71 10.32
N MET A 350 -9.39 -41.53 9.46
CA MET A 350 -9.97 -42.86 9.14
C MET A 350 -9.49 -43.88 10.15
N LEU A 351 -10.41 -44.58 10.76
CA LEU A 351 -10.17 -45.73 11.63
C LEU A 351 -11.00 -46.91 11.14
N ASP A 352 -10.37 -47.99 10.73
CA ASP A 352 -11.02 -49.20 10.22
C ASP A 352 -12.12 -48.89 9.16
N ASP A 353 -11.76 -48.11 8.12
CA ASP A 353 -12.63 -47.61 7.04
C ASP A 353 -13.84 -46.75 7.50
N ARG A 354 -13.83 -46.27 8.72
CA ARG A 354 -14.83 -45.33 9.23
C ARG A 354 -14.18 -43.98 9.51
N LEU A 355 -14.86 -42.90 9.12
CA LEU A 355 -14.48 -41.57 9.50
C LEU A 355 -14.74 -41.35 11.00
N ALA A 356 -13.69 -41.06 11.74
CA ALA A 356 -13.79 -40.70 13.15
C ALA A 356 -13.51 -39.19 13.27
N ASP A 357 -14.43 -38.47 13.87
CA ASP A 357 -14.29 -37.04 14.18
C ASP A 357 -14.14 -36.85 15.67
N TYR A 358 -13.13 -36.08 16.05
CA TYR A 358 -12.84 -35.75 17.44
C TYR A 358 -12.69 -34.23 17.59
N LEU A 359 -13.55 -33.65 18.44
CA LEU A 359 -13.48 -32.23 18.80
C LEU A 359 -12.89 -32.11 20.22
N TYR A 360 -11.76 -31.44 20.32
CA TYR A 360 -11.11 -31.13 21.59
C TYR A 360 -11.27 -29.64 21.89
N SER A 361 -12.07 -29.34 22.93
CA SER A 361 -12.27 -27.96 23.38
C SER A 361 -11.51 -27.76 24.70
N TYR A 362 -10.76 -26.68 24.80
CA TYR A 362 -9.98 -26.37 25.99
C TYR A 362 -9.99 -24.88 26.30
N LYS A 363 -9.81 -24.56 27.57
CA LYS A 363 -9.56 -23.20 28.05
C LYS A 363 -8.12 -23.08 28.51
N LYS A 364 -7.45 -22.00 28.09
CA LYS A 364 -6.09 -21.69 28.54
C LYS A 364 -5.88 -20.20 28.73
N HIS A 365 -4.93 -19.84 29.55
CA HIS A 365 -4.40 -18.51 29.65
C HIS A 365 -3.47 -18.25 28.45
N PHE A 366 -3.60 -17.08 27.82
CA PHE A 366 -2.69 -16.61 26.80
C PHE A 366 -2.17 -15.23 27.21
N GLY A 367 -0.86 -15.08 27.30
CA GLY A 367 -0.24 -13.82 27.65
C GLY A 367 1.19 -13.70 27.16
N TYR A 368 1.57 -12.47 26.82
CA TYR A 368 2.95 -12.10 26.52
C TYR A 368 3.17 -10.61 26.77
N THR A 369 4.42 -10.22 26.92
CA THR A 369 4.85 -8.83 26.94
C THR A 369 6.01 -8.67 25.98
N ASN A 370 5.86 -7.82 24.98
CA ASN A 370 6.91 -7.42 24.06
C ASN A 370 7.31 -5.99 24.36
N ASN A 371 8.62 -5.77 24.48
CA ASN A 371 9.22 -4.45 24.62
C ASN A 371 10.14 -4.22 23.42
N THR A 372 10.03 -3.07 22.79
CA THR A 372 10.91 -2.69 21.69
C THR A 372 11.43 -1.29 21.92
N MET A 373 12.74 -1.12 21.87
CA MET A 373 13.41 0.16 21.96
C MET A 373 14.17 0.43 20.68
N ASN A 374 14.04 1.63 20.13
CA ASN A 374 14.79 2.06 18.97
C ASN A 374 15.54 3.35 19.27
N LEU A 375 16.80 3.36 18.90
CA LEU A 375 17.68 4.54 18.90
C LEU A 375 18.10 4.78 17.47
N LYS A 376 17.87 5.99 16.96
CA LYS A 376 18.24 6.36 15.61
C LYS A 376 18.96 7.70 15.61
N TYR A 377 20.07 7.76 14.94
CA TYR A 377 20.71 9.00 14.51
C TYR A 377 20.69 9.07 12.98
N ALA A 378 20.24 10.17 12.42
CA ALA A 378 20.25 10.43 10.99
C ALA A 378 20.86 11.80 10.71
N TYR A 379 21.70 11.86 9.69
CA TYR A 379 22.20 13.07 9.08
C TYR A 379 21.74 13.10 7.62
N SER A 380 20.99 14.12 7.22
CA SER A 380 20.48 14.25 5.86
C SER A 380 20.62 15.67 5.36
N LYS A 381 21.62 15.88 4.52
CA LYS A 381 21.84 17.14 3.79
C LYS A 381 21.33 16.95 2.37
N PRO A 382 20.28 17.67 1.94
CA PRO A 382 19.69 17.53 0.61
C PRO A 382 20.74 17.62 -0.50
N GLU A 383 20.67 16.71 -1.48
CA GLU A 383 21.55 16.65 -2.66
C GLU A 383 23.05 16.41 -2.38
N ASP A 384 23.40 16.05 -1.12
CA ASP A 384 24.80 15.82 -0.74
C ASP A 384 24.95 14.45 -0.06
N ILE A 385 24.85 14.37 1.25
CA ILE A 385 25.10 13.16 2.03
C ILE A 385 23.90 12.86 2.92
N THR A 386 23.46 11.61 2.90
CA THR A 386 22.50 11.06 3.87
C THR A 386 23.08 9.78 4.46
N PHE A 387 23.13 9.68 5.78
CA PHE A 387 23.43 8.44 6.47
C PHE A 387 22.57 8.27 7.73
N GLN A 388 22.38 7.03 8.12
CA GLN A 388 21.58 6.66 9.29
C GLN A 388 22.28 5.55 10.08
N VAL A 389 22.23 5.67 11.39
CA VAL A 389 22.59 4.59 12.31
C VAL A 389 21.39 4.30 13.20
N THR A 390 21.03 3.02 13.29
CA THR A 390 19.91 2.55 14.13
C THR A 390 20.38 1.42 15.02
N ALA A 391 20.01 1.47 16.28
CA ALA A 391 20.18 0.38 17.25
C ALA A 391 18.81 -0.01 17.83
N THR A 392 18.51 -1.31 17.80
CA THR A 392 17.25 -1.85 18.31
C THR A 392 17.62 -2.94 19.33
N PRO A 393 17.95 -2.56 20.59
CA PRO A 393 18.14 -3.54 21.64
C PRO A 393 16.80 -4.19 22.00
N ASN A 394 16.82 -5.50 22.10
CA ASN A 394 15.69 -6.34 22.48
C ASN A 394 15.83 -6.77 23.95
#